data_6d9093cd10afb8dfeab6a3602a15a2bf
#
_entry.id   6d9093cd10afb8dfeab6a3602a15a2bf
#
_cell.length_a   1.000
_cell.length_b   1.000
_cell.length_c   1.000
_cell.angle_alpha   90.00
_cell.angle_beta   90.00
_cell.angle_gamma   90.00
#
_symmetry.space_group_name_H-M   'P 1'
#
loop_
_entity.id
_entity.type
_entity.pdbx_description
1 polymer ?
#
loop_
_entity_poly.entity_id
_entity_poly.type
_entity_poly.pdbx_seq_one_letter_code
_entity_poly.pdbx_strand_id
1 'polypeptide(L)'
;ILATGGFSYQTTGSTGDGYRFARELGHTVTQIMPSLVPFYVKEPYAAEMQGLALKNVQVRIRDGKKLLYDEFGEMLFTHFGVSGPLILSASAAIKPGRVEKELAMEIDLKPALTEEQLDARLLREFEEAKNKQFKNAIVHLFPAKMIPVMLEAGGIDPEKKVNEITREERMGFVHL
;
A
#
# COMPACT_ATOMS: atom_id res chain seq x y z
N ILE A 1 -9.32 30.74 -25.12
CA ILE A 1 -8.58 29.65 -24.47
C ILE A 1 -8.70 29.87 -22.97
N LEU A 2 -9.27 28.90 -22.21
CA LEU A 2 -9.27 28.89 -20.76
C LEU A 2 -8.02 28.14 -20.29
N ALA A 3 -7.16 28.81 -19.53
CA ALA A 3 -5.90 28.27 -19.00
C ALA A 3 -5.71 28.72 -17.55
N THR A 4 -6.77 28.56 -16.74
CA THR A 4 -6.88 29.10 -15.38
C THR A 4 -6.37 28.12 -14.30
N GLY A 5 -5.78 26.99 -14.71
CA GLY A 5 -5.47 25.90 -13.80
C GLY A 5 -6.71 25.10 -13.39
N GLY A 6 -6.55 24.21 -12.43
CA GLY A 6 -7.62 23.35 -11.92
C GLY A 6 -8.16 23.81 -10.57
N PHE A 7 -8.41 22.81 -9.68
CA PHE A 7 -8.92 23.03 -8.33
C PHE A 7 -8.02 22.41 -7.24
N SER A 8 -6.78 22.05 -7.63
CA SER A 8 -5.76 21.52 -6.72
C SER A 8 -4.81 22.62 -6.27
N TYR A 9 -4.28 22.51 -5.03
CA TYR A 9 -3.35 23.50 -4.46
C TYR A 9 -3.88 24.93 -4.51
N GLN A 10 -5.04 25.16 -3.93
CA GLN A 10 -5.74 26.46 -3.94
C GLN A 10 -4.87 27.64 -3.46
N THR A 11 -3.92 27.38 -2.57
CA THR A 11 -2.93 28.38 -2.09
C THR A 11 -2.04 28.93 -3.20
N THR A 12 -1.96 28.25 -4.35
CA THR A 12 -1.21 28.69 -5.54
C THR A 12 -2.08 29.41 -6.58
N GLY A 13 -3.35 29.68 -6.24
CA GLY A 13 -4.28 30.39 -7.11
C GLY A 13 -5.19 29.50 -7.96
N SER A 14 -5.15 28.18 -7.77
CA SER A 14 -6.04 27.24 -8.50
C SER A 14 -7.40 27.15 -7.81
N THR A 15 -8.22 28.21 -7.96
CA THR A 15 -9.51 28.40 -7.26
C THR A 15 -10.71 27.80 -7.97
N GLY A 16 -10.50 27.19 -9.16
CA GLY A 16 -11.58 26.62 -9.96
C GLY A 16 -12.35 27.61 -10.84
N ASP A 17 -11.81 28.81 -11.06
CA ASP A 17 -12.46 29.85 -11.87
C ASP A 17 -12.81 29.38 -13.28
N GLY A 18 -11.98 28.53 -13.88
CA GLY A 18 -12.26 27.97 -15.20
C GLY A 18 -13.56 27.17 -15.26
N TYR A 19 -13.93 26.46 -14.18
CA TYR A 19 -15.21 25.76 -14.11
C TYR A 19 -16.39 26.72 -13.98
N ARG A 20 -16.23 27.86 -13.29
CA ARG A 20 -17.22 28.91 -13.19
C ARG A 20 -17.43 29.57 -14.56
N PHE A 21 -16.36 29.97 -15.22
CA PHE A 21 -16.42 30.58 -16.57
C PHE A 21 -17.06 29.65 -17.60
N ALA A 22 -16.74 28.35 -17.55
CA ALA A 22 -17.34 27.36 -18.43
C ALA A 22 -18.89 27.32 -18.27
N ARG A 23 -19.37 27.32 -17.02
CA ARG A 23 -20.81 27.32 -16.69
C ARG A 23 -21.47 28.63 -17.19
N GLU A 24 -20.85 29.78 -16.94
CA GLU A 24 -21.35 31.09 -17.38
C GLU A 24 -21.46 31.17 -18.91
N LEU A 25 -20.59 30.47 -19.62
CA LEU A 25 -20.63 30.34 -21.10
C LEU A 25 -21.59 29.24 -21.60
N GLY A 26 -22.38 28.64 -20.73
CA GLY A 26 -23.37 27.63 -21.11
C GLY A 26 -22.85 26.20 -21.25
N HIS A 27 -21.59 25.92 -20.87
CA HIS A 27 -21.05 24.56 -20.87
C HIS A 27 -21.47 23.75 -19.63
N THR A 28 -21.70 22.48 -19.84
CA THR A 28 -21.91 21.55 -18.75
C THR A 28 -20.57 21.19 -18.10
N VAL A 29 -20.43 21.43 -16.79
CA VAL A 29 -19.30 20.98 -16.00
C VAL A 29 -19.75 19.76 -15.19
N THR A 30 -19.18 18.60 -15.48
CA THR A 30 -19.42 17.35 -14.74
C THR A 30 -18.93 17.48 -13.31
N GLN A 31 -19.31 16.55 -12.45
CA GLN A 31 -18.85 16.52 -11.06
C GLN A 31 -17.32 16.50 -11.01
N ILE A 32 -16.74 17.46 -10.28
CA ILE A 32 -15.29 17.52 -10.04
C ILE A 32 -14.97 16.49 -8.97
N MET A 33 -14.04 15.60 -9.25
CA MET A 33 -13.63 14.49 -8.38
C MET A 33 -12.11 14.56 -8.15
N PRO A 34 -11.63 14.13 -6.97
CA PRO A 34 -10.20 13.97 -6.76
C PRO A 34 -9.62 12.90 -7.70
N SER A 35 -8.41 13.14 -8.19
CA SER A 35 -7.64 12.23 -9.04
C SER A 35 -6.16 12.42 -8.76
N LEU A 36 -5.38 11.34 -8.86
CA LEU A 36 -3.95 11.34 -8.53
C LEU A 36 -3.71 11.83 -7.08
N VAL A 37 -4.47 11.32 -6.15
CA VAL A 37 -4.39 11.67 -4.73
C VAL A 37 -3.94 10.47 -3.90
N PRO A 38 -3.30 10.68 -2.74
CA PRO A 38 -2.97 9.60 -1.80
C PRO A 38 -4.24 9.04 -1.13
N PHE A 39 -4.10 7.87 -0.51
CA PHE A 39 -5.15 7.27 0.32
C PHE A 39 -4.82 7.37 1.80
N TYR A 40 -5.83 7.64 2.60
CA TYR A 40 -5.76 7.43 4.04
C TYR A 40 -5.85 5.94 4.35
N VAL A 41 -5.06 5.49 5.32
CA VAL A 41 -5.07 4.12 5.83
C VAL A 41 -5.54 4.16 7.28
N LYS A 42 -6.40 3.24 7.67
CA LYS A 42 -6.94 3.17 9.04
C LYS A 42 -5.95 2.58 10.02
N GLU A 43 -5.16 1.64 9.55
CA GLU A 43 -4.18 0.91 10.34
C GLU A 43 -3.03 1.84 10.75
N PRO A 44 -2.68 1.91 12.04
CA PRO A 44 -1.68 2.83 12.56
C PRO A 44 -0.27 2.60 12.02
N TYR A 45 0.04 1.35 11.64
CA TYR A 45 1.37 0.99 11.15
C TYR A 45 1.78 1.71 9.85
N ALA A 46 0.82 2.26 9.09
CA ALA A 46 1.16 3.05 7.90
C ALA A 46 1.97 4.30 8.28
N ALA A 47 1.64 4.95 9.40
CA ALA A 47 2.38 6.08 9.93
C ALA A 47 3.77 5.68 10.47
N GLU A 48 3.89 4.51 11.08
CA GLU A 48 5.16 3.98 11.58
C GLU A 48 6.16 3.75 10.43
N MET A 49 5.65 3.34 9.27
CA MET A 49 6.45 3.16 8.06
C MET A 49 6.64 4.45 7.24
N GLN A 50 6.26 5.62 7.74
CA GLN A 50 6.38 6.90 7.03
C GLN A 50 7.75 7.06 6.36
N GLY A 51 7.73 7.41 5.06
CA GLY A 51 8.91 7.62 4.23
C GLY A 51 9.53 6.32 3.68
N LEU A 52 8.97 5.14 4.00
CA LEU A 52 9.35 3.89 3.36
C LEU A 52 8.75 3.81 1.96
N ALA A 53 9.59 3.75 0.94
CA ALA A 53 9.20 3.43 -0.42
C ALA A 53 9.37 1.92 -0.67
N LEU A 54 8.32 1.27 -1.15
CA LEU A 54 8.37 -0.10 -1.63
C LEU A 54 8.48 -0.08 -3.15
N LYS A 55 9.42 -0.86 -3.66
CA LYS A 55 9.66 -1.05 -5.09
C LYS A 55 9.37 -2.48 -5.48
N ASN A 56 8.92 -2.65 -6.74
CA ASN A 56 8.65 -3.95 -7.30
C ASN A 56 7.62 -4.75 -6.48
N VAL A 57 6.57 -4.09 -6.05
CA VAL A 57 5.43 -4.68 -5.34
C VAL A 57 4.20 -4.72 -6.24
N GLN A 58 3.29 -5.65 -5.97
CA GLN A 58 1.96 -5.69 -6.57
C GLN A 58 0.97 -5.10 -5.56
N VAL A 59 0.16 -4.15 -6.01
CA VAL A 59 -0.90 -3.57 -5.18
C VAL A 59 -2.24 -3.95 -5.75
N ARG A 60 -3.08 -4.59 -4.94
CA ARG A 60 -4.46 -4.91 -5.26
C ARG A 60 -5.39 -4.12 -4.35
N ILE A 61 -6.41 -3.49 -4.93
CA ILE A 61 -7.42 -2.74 -4.18
C ILE A 61 -8.79 -3.33 -4.49
N ARG A 62 -9.55 -3.63 -3.43
CA ARG A 62 -10.86 -4.28 -3.50
C ARG A 62 -11.94 -3.45 -2.80
N ASP A 63 -13.16 -3.52 -3.35
CA ASP A 63 -14.40 -3.13 -2.69
C ASP A 63 -15.19 -4.42 -2.36
N GLY A 64 -15.03 -4.92 -1.15
CA GLY A 64 -15.49 -6.25 -0.78
C GLY A 64 -14.83 -7.33 -1.64
N LYS A 65 -15.63 -8.07 -2.44
CA LYS A 65 -15.11 -9.12 -3.34
C LYS A 65 -14.66 -8.59 -4.70
N LYS A 66 -15.00 -7.35 -5.03
CA LYS A 66 -14.72 -6.77 -6.35
C LYS A 66 -13.31 -6.21 -6.41
N LEU A 67 -12.49 -6.71 -7.30
CA LEU A 67 -11.18 -6.16 -7.61
C LEU A 67 -11.38 -4.87 -8.44
N LEU A 68 -10.84 -3.76 -7.94
CA LEU A 68 -10.92 -2.45 -8.58
C LEU A 68 -9.60 -2.02 -9.23
N TYR A 69 -8.49 -2.49 -8.67
CA TYR A 69 -7.16 -2.15 -9.15
C TYR A 69 -6.19 -3.31 -8.85
N ASP A 70 -5.29 -3.61 -9.79
CA ASP A 70 -4.27 -4.64 -9.66
C ASP A 70 -3.09 -4.30 -10.58
N GLU A 71 -2.04 -3.72 -10.00
CA GLU A 71 -0.90 -3.22 -10.78
C GLU A 71 0.41 -3.40 -10.03
N PHE A 72 1.50 -3.54 -10.80
CA PHE A 72 2.87 -3.69 -10.32
C PHE A 72 3.63 -2.37 -10.39
N GLY A 73 4.46 -2.07 -9.38
CA GLY A 73 5.29 -0.86 -9.41
C GLY A 73 5.82 -0.43 -8.03
N GLU A 74 5.72 0.87 -7.76
CA GLU A 74 6.25 1.50 -6.55
C GLU A 74 5.17 2.23 -5.77
N MET A 75 5.26 2.18 -4.44
CA MET A 75 4.42 2.92 -3.52
C MET A 75 5.23 3.52 -2.37
N LEU A 76 4.64 4.46 -1.66
CA LEU A 76 5.25 5.18 -0.55
C LEU A 76 4.30 5.23 0.65
N PHE A 77 4.80 4.92 1.84
CA PHE A 77 4.10 5.17 3.09
C PHE A 77 4.27 6.63 3.54
N THR A 78 3.19 7.24 4.00
CA THR A 78 3.14 8.61 4.52
C THR A 78 2.67 8.61 5.97
N HIS A 79 2.70 9.76 6.62
CA HIS A 79 2.22 9.89 8.01
C HIS A 79 0.72 9.65 8.20
N PHE A 80 -0.06 9.58 7.13
CA PHE A 80 -1.52 9.37 7.18
C PHE A 80 -2.00 8.17 6.35
N GLY A 81 -1.09 7.50 5.64
CA GLY A 81 -1.47 6.39 4.78
C GLY A 81 -0.46 6.13 3.68
N VAL A 82 -0.91 6.06 2.43
CA VAL A 82 -0.08 5.64 1.29
C VAL A 82 -0.19 6.58 0.11
N SER A 83 0.90 6.67 -0.67
CA SER A 83 1.05 7.48 -1.87
C SER A 83 2.00 6.79 -2.86
N GLY A 84 2.55 7.53 -3.80
CA GLY A 84 3.47 7.01 -4.81
C GLY A 84 2.74 6.62 -6.10
N PRO A 85 3.50 6.25 -7.16
CA PRO A 85 2.94 6.07 -8.51
C PRO A 85 1.75 5.12 -8.58
N LEU A 86 1.84 3.94 -7.94
CA LEU A 86 0.73 2.97 -7.92
C LEU A 86 -0.52 3.54 -7.27
N ILE A 87 -0.38 4.20 -6.14
CA ILE A 87 -1.51 4.73 -5.36
C ILE A 87 -2.17 5.89 -6.08
N LEU A 88 -1.39 6.78 -6.67
CA LEU A 88 -1.92 7.89 -7.47
C LEU A 88 -2.68 7.37 -8.69
N SER A 89 -2.14 6.37 -9.38
CA SER A 89 -2.83 5.71 -10.51
C SER A 89 -4.11 5.03 -10.06
N ALA A 90 -4.08 4.31 -8.93
CA ALA A 90 -5.26 3.67 -8.36
C ALA A 90 -6.36 4.70 -8.05
N SER A 91 -6.00 5.85 -7.45
CA SER A 91 -6.98 6.90 -7.14
C SER A 91 -7.64 7.51 -8.37
N ALA A 92 -6.94 7.53 -9.50
CA ALA A 92 -7.51 7.97 -10.78
C ALA A 92 -8.45 6.91 -11.39
N ALA A 93 -8.16 5.62 -11.19
CA ALA A 93 -8.96 4.51 -11.69
C ALA A 93 -10.24 4.26 -10.85
N ILE A 94 -10.14 4.46 -9.53
CA ILE A 94 -11.23 4.22 -8.57
C ILE A 94 -12.07 5.49 -8.44
N LYS A 95 -13.33 5.42 -8.92
CA LYS A 95 -14.28 6.54 -8.83
C LYS A 95 -14.95 6.55 -7.45
N PRO A 96 -14.76 7.59 -6.61
CA PRO A 96 -15.30 7.63 -5.24
C PRO A 96 -16.80 7.38 -5.15
N GLY A 97 -17.61 7.86 -6.08
CA GLY A 97 -19.07 7.63 -6.11
C GLY A 97 -19.50 6.21 -6.48
N ARG A 98 -18.57 5.29 -6.73
CA ARG A 98 -18.84 3.88 -7.04
C ARG A 98 -18.32 2.91 -5.98
N VAL A 99 -17.73 3.42 -4.92
CA VAL A 99 -17.25 2.63 -3.79
C VAL A 99 -18.41 2.44 -2.81
N GLU A 100 -18.78 1.20 -2.56
CA GLU A 100 -19.93 0.85 -1.69
C GLU A 100 -19.49 0.57 -0.26
N LYS A 101 -18.25 0.16 -0.07
CA LYS A 101 -17.66 -0.24 1.21
C LYS A 101 -16.30 0.41 1.42
N GLU A 102 -15.71 0.11 2.56
CA GLU A 102 -14.30 0.43 2.79
C GLU A 102 -13.43 -0.37 1.83
N LEU A 103 -12.45 0.30 1.25
CA LEU A 103 -11.49 -0.35 0.36
C LEU A 103 -10.50 -1.17 1.20
N ALA A 104 -10.24 -2.39 0.76
CA ALA A 104 -9.13 -3.20 1.26
C ALA A 104 -7.97 -3.12 0.26
N MET A 105 -6.76 -2.90 0.78
CA MET A 105 -5.53 -2.90 0.00
C MET A 105 -4.67 -4.08 0.40
N GLU A 106 -4.28 -4.88 -0.57
CA GLU A 106 -3.32 -5.97 -0.44
C GLU A 106 -2.01 -5.53 -1.11
N ILE A 107 -0.88 -5.74 -0.44
CA ILE A 107 0.45 -5.41 -0.95
C ILE A 107 1.27 -6.68 -1.01
N ASP A 108 1.44 -7.24 -2.20
CA ASP A 108 2.34 -8.36 -2.41
C ASP A 108 3.78 -7.85 -2.54
N LEU A 109 4.60 -8.18 -1.57
CA LEU A 109 5.98 -7.71 -1.45
C LEU A 109 6.94 -8.43 -2.39
N LYS A 110 6.56 -9.60 -2.90
CA LYS A 110 7.41 -10.47 -3.74
C LYS A 110 6.62 -11.14 -4.87
N PRO A 111 5.93 -10.37 -5.72
CA PRO A 111 5.01 -10.91 -6.73
C PRO A 111 5.67 -11.81 -7.78
N ALA A 112 7.00 -11.81 -7.86
CA ALA A 112 7.75 -12.70 -8.74
C ALA A 112 7.98 -14.10 -8.17
N LEU A 113 7.62 -14.35 -6.90
CA LEU A 113 7.82 -15.63 -6.23
C LEU A 113 6.47 -16.29 -5.95
N THR A 114 6.41 -17.61 -6.14
CA THR A 114 5.27 -18.39 -5.66
C THR A 114 5.35 -18.60 -4.14
N GLU A 115 4.25 -19.01 -3.53
CA GLU A 115 4.22 -19.33 -2.09
C GLU A 115 5.25 -20.38 -1.70
N GLU A 116 5.43 -21.43 -2.55
CA GLU A 116 6.43 -22.47 -2.32
C GLU A 116 7.86 -21.92 -2.40
N GLN A 117 8.10 -20.96 -3.30
CA GLN A 117 9.41 -20.30 -3.41
C GLN A 117 9.67 -19.37 -2.22
N LEU A 118 8.65 -18.69 -1.72
CA LEU A 118 8.72 -17.86 -0.50
C LEU A 118 8.98 -18.74 0.73
N ASP A 119 8.25 -19.84 0.89
CA ASP A 119 8.47 -20.79 1.98
C ASP A 119 9.89 -21.40 1.93
N ALA A 120 10.33 -21.82 0.77
CA ALA A 120 11.69 -22.34 0.59
C ALA A 120 12.79 -21.28 0.91
N ARG A 121 12.52 -20.01 0.61
CA ARG A 121 13.41 -18.92 0.96
C ARG A 121 13.45 -18.69 2.47
N LEU A 122 12.29 -18.63 3.13
CA LEU A 122 12.21 -18.50 4.58
C LEU A 122 12.92 -19.65 5.29
N LEU A 123 12.73 -20.88 4.82
CA LEU A 123 13.43 -22.05 5.39
C LEU A 123 14.95 -21.93 5.32
N ARG A 124 15.51 -21.41 4.23
CA ARG A 124 16.97 -21.17 4.11
C ARG A 124 17.44 -20.10 5.10
N GLU A 125 16.75 -18.97 5.18
CA GLU A 125 17.06 -17.90 6.13
C GLU A 125 16.96 -18.40 7.58
N PHE A 126 15.97 -19.22 7.86
CA PHE A 126 15.75 -19.82 9.19
C PHE A 126 16.81 -20.86 9.54
N GLU A 127 17.30 -21.66 8.58
CA GLU A 127 18.38 -22.61 8.83
C GLU A 127 19.70 -21.87 9.14
N GLU A 128 20.00 -20.77 8.45
CA GLU A 128 21.16 -19.94 8.75
C GLU A 128 21.07 -19.23 10.11
N ALA A 129 19.86 -18.97 10.57
CA ALA A 129 19.56 -18.25 11.81
C ALA A 129 18.97 -19.15 12.92
N LYS A 130 19.03 -20.48 12.82
CA LYS A 130 18.25 -21.42 13.62
C LYS A 130 18.32 -21.29 15.15
N ASN A 131 19.40 -20.74 15.66
CA ASN A 131 19.59 -20.51 17.09
C ASN A 131 19.24 -19.07 17.51
N LYS A 132 18.87 -18.20 16.57
CA LYS A 132 18.47 -16.83 16.85
C LYS A 132 16.97 -16.76 17.16
N GLN A 133 16.57 -15.70 17.85
CA GLN A 133 15.17 -15.34 18.01
C GLN A 133 14.60 -14.84 16.69
N PHE A 134 13.31 -15.04 16.44
CA PHE A 134 12.62 -14.66 15.22
C PHE A 134 12.83 -13.19 14.84
N LYS A 135 12.72 -12.27 15.81
CA LYS A 135 12.98 -10.84 15.61
C LYS A 135 14.34 -10.52 15.01
N ASN A 136 15.36 -11.36 15.32
CA ASN A 136 16.73 -11.18 14.81
C ASN A 136 16.96 -11.90 13.48
N ALA A 137 16.13 -12.86 13.15
CA ALA A 137 16.25 -13.63 11.91
C ALA A 137 15.68 -12.89 10.70
N ILE A 138 14.60 -12.10 10.89
CA ILE A 138 13.91 -11.43 9.78
C ILE A 138 14.52 -10.09 9.37
N VAL A 139 15.56 -9.60 10.06
CA VAL A 139 16.14 -8.27 9.81
C VAL A 139 16.71 -8.08 8.40
N HIS A 140 17.05 -9.17 7.73
CA HIS A 140 17.57 -9.14 6.35
C HIS A 140 16.48 -9.33 5.29
N LEU A 141 15.25 -9.69 5.69
CA LEU A 141 14.13 -9.95 4.80
C LEU A 141 13.37 -8.68 4.43
N PHE A 142 13.36 -7.69 5.32
CA PHE A 142 12.54 -6.49 5.20
C PHE A 142 13.34 -5.21 5.44
N PRO A 143 12.89 -4.08 4.89
CA PRO A 143 13.38 -2.77 5.30
C PRO A 143 13.21 -2.54 6.79
N ALA A 144 14.17 -1.87 7.44
CA ALA A 144 14.19 -1.69 8.89
C ALA A 144 12.88 -1.15 9.48
N LYS A 145 12.24 -0.20 8.80
CA LYS A 145 10.95 0.39 9.25
C LYS A 145 9.77 -0.59 9.17
N MET A 146 9.87 -1.63 8.36
CA MET A 146 8.82 -2.64 8.22
C MET A 146 8.92 -3.75 9.27
N ILE A 147 10.12 -4.00 9.81
CA ILE A 147 10.36 -5.11 10.74
C ILE A 147 9.40 -5.11 11.93
N PRO A 148 9.18 -4.00 12.67
CA PRO A 148 8.24 -3.98 13.79
C PRO A 148 6.82 -4.38 13.38
N VAL A 149 6.36 -3.87 12.24
CA VAL A 149 5.03 -4.16 11.70
C VAL A 149 4.91 -5.64 11.32
N MET A 150 5.94 -6.21 10.68
CA MET A 150 5.95 -7.63 10.31
C MET A 150 6.02 -8.56 11.52
N LEU A 151 6.66 -8.13 12.62
CA LEU A 151 6.66 -8.89 13.88
C LEU A 151 5.30 -8.88 14.55
N GLU A 152 4.62 -7.73 14.57
CA GLU A 152 3.30 -7.60 15.16
C GLU A 152 2.23 -8.36 14.34
N ALA A 153 2.22 -8.16 13.03
CA ALA A 153 1.22 -8.76 12.14
C ALA A 153 1.46 -10.26 11.88
N GLY A 154 2.71 -10.71 11.97
CA GLY A 154 3.11 -12.08 11.59
C GLY A 154 2.62 -13.19 12.51
N GLY A 155 2.11 -12.86 13.70
CA GLY A 155 1.53 -13.85 14.64
C GLY A 155 2.53 -14.83 15.24
N ILE A 156 3.83 -14.61 15.04
CA ILE A 156 4.92 -15.41 15.62
C ILE A 156 5.53 -14.64 16.80
N ASP A 157 5.70 -15.30 17.95
CA ASP A 157 6.38 -14.68 19.09
C ASP A 157 7.78 -14.19 18.68
N PRO A 158 8.08 -12.90 18.79
CA PRO A 158 9.38 -12.34 18.43
C PRO A 158 10.57 -12.96 19.18
N GLU A 159 10.35 -13.48 20.40
CA GLU A 159 11.37 -14.10 21.21
C GLU A 159 11.54 -15.61 20.94
N LYS A 160 10.62 -16.20 20.17
CA LYS A 160 10.68 -17.61 19.81
C LYS A 160 11.92 -17.90 18.97
N LYS A 161 12.62 -18.99 19.27
CA LYS A 161 13.74 -19.43 18.46
C LYS A 161 13.25 -19.92 17.09
N VAL A 162 13.99 -19.59 16.06
CA VAL A 162 13.62 -19.89 14.68
C VAL A 162 13.44 -21.39 14.42
N ASN A 163 14.25 -22.24 15.08
CA ASN A 163 14.13 -23.70 14.99
C ASN A 163 12.88 -24.28 15.69
N GLU A 164 12.15 -23.48 16.46
CA GLU A 164 10.91 -23.85 17.12
C GLU A 164 9.67 -23.39 16.35
N ILE A 165 9.84 -22.61 15.25
CA ILE A 165 8.75 -22.11 14.42
C ILE A 165 8.15 -23.28 13.65
N THR A 166 6.86 -23.50 13.83
CA THR A 166 6.13 -24.56 13.14
C THR A 166 5.90 -24.22 11.67
N ARG A 167 5.53 -25.25 10.89
CA ARG A 167 5.13 -25.03 9.48
C ARG A 167 3.91 -24.14 9.38
N GLU A 168 2.93 -24.27 10.27
CA GLU A 168 1.72 -23.44 10.28
C GLU A 168 2.04 -21.97 10.51
N GLU A 169 2.85 -21.66 11.51
CA GLU A 169 3.30 -20.29 11.80
C GLU A 169 4.05 -19.69 10.61
N ARG A 170 4.96 -20.46 10.02
CA ARG A 170 5.72 -20.01 8.85
C ARG A 170 4.84 -19.77 7.64
N MET A 171 3.87 -20.67 7.35
CA MET A 171 2.93 -20.46 6.26
C MET A 171 1.99 -19.28 6.53
N GLY A 172 1.56 -19.08 7.77
CA GLY A 172 0.83 -17.87 8.16
C GLY A 172 1.62 -16.59 7.87
N PHE A 173 2.93 -16.61 8.10
CA PHE A 173 3.83 -15.50 7.80
C PHE A 173 4.05 -15.29 6.29
N VAL A 174 4.02 -16.35 5.48
CA VAL A 174 4.06 -16.26 3.99
C VAL A 174 2.81 -15.60 3.44
N HIS A 175 1.65 -15.83 4.08
CA HIS A 175 0.35 -15.31 3.65
C HIS A 175 -0.02 -13.95 4.25
N LEU A 176 0.88 -13.34 5.02
CA LEU A 176 0.68 -12.03 5.62
C LEU A 176 0.64 -10.95 4.55
#